data_3bea9a662371a17af123e236c487783e
#
_entry.id   3bea9a662371a17af123e236c487783e
#
_cell.length_a   1.000
_cell.length_b   1.000
_cell.length_c   1.000
_cell.angle_alpha   90.00
_cell.angle_beta   90.00
_cell.angle_gamma   90.00
#
_symmetry.space_group_name_H-M   'P 1'
#
loop_
_entity.id
_entity.type
_entity.pdbx_description
1 polymer ?
#
loop_
_entity_poly.entity_id
_entity_poly.type
_entity_poly.pdbx_seq_one_letter_code
_entity_poly.pdbx_strand_id
1 'polypeptide(L)'
;MASFGTRFPKSRLQVLSASSSGFFNSSHLQKPKLNHPITFSAHIFRTMASALTLQSKQKLNNGLEIPVLGYGLWKTAPEEAEEVTTEALKVGYRHVDSAASYRNEAGAGAAIRGAKDIPRSELFFTSKVRYINYDDAKDQVEETLEKTGLAYINLMLLHCPYGGSEGRKGAWKALVEAQEAGLVKSIGVSNYGVHHLDELETHIKELEEERGGKGKGGAINVAQYEIHPWCARNDIVQWLQKRNVAIEAYSPLVRGERWGDKTLKALADKHGKSEAQILLRWSLQKGYIPLPKSVTPTRILDNTKIYDFQLSDEDVKNLETDEYSPVCWDPTVSPLDGPKSG
;
A
#
# COMPACT_ATOMS: atom_id res chain seq x y z
N MET A 1 0.93 -28.29 55.85
CA MET A 1 1.78 -27.79 56.99
C MET A 1 2.53 -26.56 56.50
N ALA A 2 2.34 -25.44 57.28
CA ALA A 2 3.07 -24.16 57.36
C ALA A 2 3.24 -23.36 56.05
N SER A 3 2.49 -22.38 55.72
CA SER A 3 2.26 -20.99 56.25
C SER A 3 3.51 -20.24 56.72
N PHE A 4 3.91 -19.24 55.88
CA PHE A 4 4.54 -18.01 56.40
C PHE A 4 4.21 -16.83 55.49
N GLY A 5 3.43 -15.91 56.03
CA GLY A 5 3.18 -14.60 55.44
C GLY A 5 4.16 -13.56 55.97
N THR A 6 4.47 -12.56 55.16
CA THR A 6 5.05 -11.32 55.63
C THR A 6 4.34 -10.12 55.05
N ARG A 7 3.79 -9.31 55.97
CA ARG A 7 3.17 -7.98 55.71
C ARG A 7 4.25 -6.92 55.59
N PHE A 8 4.07 -5.95 54.69
CA PHE A 8 4.78 -4.65 54.71
C PHE A 8 3.83 -3.50 55.05
N PRO A 9 4.30 -2.49 55.78
CA PRO A 9 3.45 -1.40 56.26
C PRO A 9 3.35 -0.24 55.28
N LYS A 10 2.18 0.43 55.33
CA LYS A 10 1.88 1.69 54.67
C LYS A 10 2.53 2.87 55.39
N SER A 11 3.22 3.75 54.70
CA SER A 11 3.55 5.09 55.17
C SER A 11 2.78 6.15 54.36
N ARG A 12 2.01 6.96 55.09
CA ARG A 12 1.38 8.21 54.68
C ARG A 12 2.43 9.30 54.53
N LEU A 13 2.35 10.13 53.51
CA LEU A 13 2.92 11.49 53.57
C LEU A 13 1.85 12.50 53.15
N GLN A 14 1.82 13.57 53.91
CA GLN A 14 0.84 14.63 53.94
C GLN A 14 1.04 15.65 52.81
N VAL A 15 -0.10 16.19 52.40
CA VAL A 15 -0.26 17.34 51.53
C VAL A 15 0.12 18.61 52.26
N LEU A 16 0.92 19.48 51.70
CA LEU A 16 1.04 20.89 52.08
C LEU A 16 0.67 21.74 50.86
N SER A 17 -0.42 22.47 51.05
CA SER A 17 -0.91 23.52 50.17
C SER A 17 -0.13 24.82 50.40
N ALA A 18 0.32 25.46 49.35
CA ALA A 18 0.72 26.86 49.39
C ALA A 18 0.06 27.59 48.19
N SER A 19 -0.83 28.48 48.55
CA SER A 19 -1.45 29.46 47.67
C SER A 19 -0.51 30.65 47.48
N SER A 20 -0.26 31.05 46.24
CA SER A 20 0.16 32.43 45.95
C SER A 20 -0.50 32.89 44.62
N SER A 21 -1.36 33.86 44.79
CA SER A 21 -1.99 34.69 43.76
C SER A 21 -0.94 35.60 43.11
N GLY A 22 -0.80 35.51 41.81
CA GLY A 22 -0.02 36.44 40.99
C GLY A 22 -0.78 36.77 39.73
N PHE A 23 -1.30 38.01 39.66
CA PHE A 23 -1.89 38.61 38.45
C PHE A 23 -0.82 38.69 37.36
N PHE A 24 -1.07 38.16 36.18
CA PHE A 24 -0.34 38.53 34.98
C PHE A 24 -1.31 38.79 33.81
N ASN A 25 -1.07 39.94 33.22
CA ASN A 25 -1.73 40.59 32.12
C ASN A 25 -1.84 39.73 30.88
N SER A 26 -3.03 39.72 30.25
CA SER A 26 -3.28 39.16 28.95
C SER A 26 -2.68 40.03 27.86
N SER A 27 -1.55 39.66 27.30
CA SER A 27 -1.08 40.17 26.02
C SER A 27 -1.53 39.23 24.91
N HIS A 28 -2.31 39.75 23.96
CA HIS A 28 -2.75 39.08 22.74
C HIS A 28 -1.57 38.59 21.92
N LEU A 29 -1.32 37.29 21.93
CA LEU A 29 -0.50 36.62 20.93
C LEU A 29 -1.42 36.13 19.83
N GLN A 30 -1.43 36.86 18.71
CA GLN A 30 -1.99 36.41 17.45
C GLN A 30 -1.29 35.14 17.01
N LYS A 31 -2.06 34.04 16.87
CA LYS A 31 -1.59 32.82 16.22
C LYS A 31 -1.21 33.15 14.76
N PRO A 32 -0.04 32.72 14.26
CA PRO A 32 0.27 32.89 12.85
C PRO A 32 -0.70 32.07 12.02
N LYS A 33 -1.33 32.73 11.03
CA LYS A 33 -2.10 32.06 9.98
C LYS A 33 -1.14 31.15 9.22
N LEU A 34 -1.35 29.84 9.33
CA LEU A 34 -0.71 28.88 8.43
C LEU A 34 -1.22 29.17 7.00
N ASN A 35 -0.37 29.80 6.21
CA ASN A 35 -0.53 29.85 4.76
C ASN A 35 -0.41 28.43 4.23
N HIS A 36 -1.45 27.94 3.59
CA HIS A 36 -1.46 26.66 2.90
C HIS A 36 -0.52 26.70 1.68
N PRO A 37 0.49 25.85 1.62
CA PRO A 37 1.14 25.56 0.35
C PRO A 37 0.97 24.08 0.00
N ILE A 38 -0.20 23.64 -0.42
CA ILE A 38 -0.37 22.32 -1.04
C ILE A 38 -1.50 22.41 -2.07
N THR A 39 -1.28 23.16 -3.14
CA THR A 39 -2.19 23.14 -4.30
C THR A 39 -1.49 22.66 -5.58
N PHE A 40 -0.16 22.57 -5.61
CA PHE A 40 0.55 22.32 -6.86
C PHE A 40 0.58 20.84 -7.26
N SER A 41 0.70 19.90 -6.29
CA SER A 41 0.79 18.46 -6.59
C SER A 41 -0.56 17.87 -7.00
N ALA A 42 -1.65 18.20 -6.26
CA ALA A 42 -2.98 17.69 -6.56
C ALA A 42 -3.50 18.19 -7.93
N HIS A 43 -3.13 19.41 -8.34
CA HIS A 43 -3.56 19.98 -9.63
C HIS A 43 -2.86 19.30 -10.82
N ILE A 44 -1.60 18.91 -10.69
CA ILE A 44 -0.85 18.17 -11.73
C ILE A 44 -1.42 16.77 -11.91
N PHE A 45 -1.65 16.03 -10.84
CA PHE A 45 -2.29 14.70 -10.89
C PHE A 45 -3.71 14.77 -11.47
N ARG A 46 -4.45 15.81 -11.17
CA ARG A 46 -5.80 16.03 -11.67
C ARG A 46 -5.85 16.27 -13.17
N THR A 47 -4.96 17.08 -13.73
CA THR A 47 -4.88 17.32 -15.18
C THR A 47 -4.44 16.04 -15.93
N MET A 48 -3.62 15.20 -15.30
CA MET A 48 -3.21 13.90 -15.85
C MET A 48 -4.35 12.87 -15.78
N ALA A 49 -5.18 12.86 -14.73
CA ALA A 49 -6.26 11.88 -14.56
C ALA A 49 -7.35 11.99 -15.63
N SER A 50 -7.54 13.16 -16.25
CA SER A 50 -8.49 13.33 -17.38
C SER A 50 -7.99 12.74 -18.70
N ALA A 51 -6.68 12.53 -18.84
CA ALA A 51 -6.05 11.97 -20.04
C ALA A 51 -5.62 10.51 -19.87
N LEU A 52 -5.90 9.86 -18.71
CA LEU A 52 -5.51 8.48 -18.47
C LEU A 52 -6.24 7.51 -19.39
N THR A 53 -5.55 6.45 -19.74
CA THR A 53 -6.06 5.28 -20.48
C THR A 53 -5.68 4.00 -19.72
N LEU A 54 -6.21 2.87 -20.14
CA LEU A 54 -5.83 1.56 -19.57
C LEU A 54 -4.33 1.27 -19.72
N GLN A 55 -3.65 1.89 -20.68
CA GLN A 55 -2.21 1.72 -20.93
C GLN A 55 -1.33 2.78 -20.23
N SER A 56 -1.95 3.70 -19.50
CA SER A 56 -1.20 4.72 -18.75
C SER A 56 -0.34 4.10 -17.67
N LYS A 57 0.84 4.72 -17.46
CA LYS A 57 1.80 4.30 -16.46
C LYS A 57 2.19 5.49 -15.58
N GLN A 58 2.56 5.21 -14.35
CA GLN A 58 3.14 6.17 -13.41
C GLN A 58 4.64 5.91 -13.30
N LYS A 59 5.44 6.98 -13.35
CA LYS A 59 6.89 6.89 -13.12
C LYS A 59 7.18 6.74 -11.63
N LEU A 60 7.96 5.73 -11.28
CA LEU A 60 8.47 5.50 -9.93
C LEU A 60 9.71 6.36 -9.64
N ASN A 61 10.05 6.52 -8.36
CA ASN A 61 11.22 7.28 -7.93
C ASN A 61 12.58 6.64 -8.31
N ASN A 62 12.59 5.37 -8.73
CA ASN A 62 13.75 4.69 -9.32
C ASN A 62 13.82 4.80 -10.85
N GLY A 63 12.91 5.56 -11.46
CA GLY A 63 12.86 5.80 -12.91
C GLY A 63 12.09 4.79 -13.74
N LEU A 64 11.68 3.64 -13.16
CA LEU A 64 10.83 2.66 -13.82
C LEU A 64 9.38 3.13 -13.85
N GLU A 65 8.56 2.42 -14.63
CA GLU A 65 7.14 2.74 -14.79
C GLU A 65 6.26 1.58 -14.33
N ILE A 66 5.15 1.92 -13.65
CA ILE A 66 4.12 0.98 -13.20
C ILE A 66 2.77 1.32 -13.84
N PRO A 67 2.02 0.35 -14.41
CA PRO A 67 0.67 0.60 -14.91
C PRO A 67 -0.27 1.11 -13.81
N VAL A 68 -1.07 2.12 -14.12
CA VAL A 68 -1.94 2.80 -13.13
C VAL A 68 -3.16 1.98 -12.69
N LEU A 69 -3.40 0.82 -13.31
CA LEU A 69 -4.43 -0.14 -12.90
C LEU A 69 -3.80 -1.53 -12.85
N GLY A 70 -3.90 -2.21 -11.71
CA GLY A 70 -3.44 -3.58 -11.55
C GLY A 70 -4.60 -4.56 -11.38
N TYR A 71 -4.31 -5.85 -11.58
CA TYR A 71 -5.23 -6.96 -11.37
C TYR A 71 -4.79 -7.77 -10.16
N GLY A 72 -5.59 -7.75 -9.10
CA GLY A 72 -5.29 -8.44 -7.85
C GLY A 72 -5.72 -9.91 -7.87
N LEU A 73 -4.90 -10.79 -7.28
CA LEU A 73 -5.16 -12.23 -7.18
C LEU A 73 -5.49 -12.72 -5.76
N TRP A 74 -5.63 -11.83 -4.77
CA TRP A 74 -5.98 -12.27 -3.42
C TRP A 74 -7.30 -13.06 -3.38
N LYS A 75 -7.32 -14.21 -2.71
CA LYS A 75 -8.45 -15.16 -2.69
C LYS A 75 -8.87 -15.69 -4.09
N THR A 76 -7.97 -15.72 -5.05
CA THR A 76 -8.12 -16.53 -6.25
C THR A 76 -7.53 -17.89 -5.97
N ALA A 77 -8.28 -18.96 -6.25
CA ALA A 77 -7.80 -20.32 -6.06
C ALA A 77 -6.57 -20.59 -6.95
N PRO A 78 -5.57 -21.36 -6.48
CA PRO A 78 -4.36 -21.62 -7.25
C PRO A 78 -4.64 -22.17 -8.65
N GLU A 79 -5.64 -23.05 -8.76
CA GLU A 79 -6.09 -23.69 -10.02
C GLU A 79 -6.78 -22.74 -10.99
N GLU A 80 -7.37 -21.64 -10.52
CA GLU A 80 -8.04 -20.62 -11.34
C GLU A 80 -7.09 -19.50 -11.76
N ALA A 81 -5.93 -19.36 -11.09
CA ALA A 81 -5.08 -18.18 -11.21
C ALA A 81 -4.54 -17.95 -12.63
N GLU A 82 -4.19 -19.02 -13.34
CA GLU A 82 -3.71 -18.92 -14.74
C GLU A 82 -4.81 -18.44 -15.67
N GLU A 83 -6.01 -19.02 -15.58
CA GLU A 83 -7.16 -18.69 -16.44
C GLU A 83 -7.58 -17.22 -16.26
N VAL A 84 -7.84 -16.82 -15.01
CA VAL A 84 -8.32 -15.45 -14.74
C VAL A 84 -7.25 -14.39 -15.00
N THR A 85 -5.96 -14.71 -14.82
CA THR A 85 -4.86 -13.80 -15.19
C THR A 85 -4.76 -13.67 -16.70
N THR A 86 -4.90 -14.78 -17.43
CA THR A 86 -4.93 -14.76 -18.90
C THR A 86 -6.08 -13.90 -19.42
N GLU A 87 -7.28 -14.01 -18.83
CA GLU A 87 -8.41 -13.18 -19.17
C GLU A 87 -8.14 -11.69 -18.89
N ALA A 88 -7.55 -11.38 -17.72
CA ALA A 88 -7.16 -10.00 -17.39
C ALA A 88 -6.16 -9.43 -18.42
N LEU A 89 -5.16 -10.20 -18.85
CA LEU A 89 -4.21 -9.77 -19.87
C LEU A 89 -4.88 -9.54 -21.23
N LYS A 90 -5.83 -10.39 -21.62
CA LYS A 90 -6.61 -10.25 -22.88
C LYS A 90 -7.43 -8.97 -22.91
N VAL A 91 -8.07 -8.59 -21.80
CA VAL A 91 -8.87 -7.36 -21.72
C VAL A 91 -8.03 -6.09 -21.53
N GLY A 92 -6.71 -6.23 -21.42
CA GLY A 92 -5.77 -5.12 -21.48
C GLY A 92 -5.04 -4.77 -20.18
N TYR A 93 -5.24 -5.49 -19.07
CA TYR A 93 -4.37 -5.33 -17.91
C TYR A 93 -2.92 -5.62 -18.26
N ARG A 94 -2.00 -4.89 -17.66
CA ARG A 94 -0.55 -5.07 -17.81
C ARG A 94 0.18 -5.18 -16.48
N HIS A 95 -0.55 -5.10 -15.36
CA HIS A 95 -0.05 -5.24 -14.01
C HIS A 95 -0.83 -6.34 -13.28
N VAL A 96 -0.13 -7.33 -12.76
CA VAL A 96 -0.69 -8.48 -12.00
C VAL A 96 -0.08 -8.45 -10.60
N ASP A 97 -0.94 -8.44 -9.57
CA ASP A 97 -0.55 -8.44 -8.16
C ASP A 97 -0.89 -9.78 -7.50
N SER A 98 0.14 -10.46 -7.02
CA SER A 98 0.05 -11.68 -6.22
C SER A 98 0.80 -11.52 -4.88
N ALA A 99 1.01 -12.61 -4.18
CA ALA A 99 1.86 -12.73 -3.00
C ALA A 99 2.19 -14.19 -2.72
N ALA A 100 3.32 -14.47 -2.09
CA ALA A 100 3.68 -15.82 -1.66
C ALA A 100 2.60 -16.49 -0.79
N SER A 101 1.97 -15.70 0.09
CA SER A 101 0.88 -16.16 0.97
C SER A 101 -0.41 -16.54 0.23
N TYR A 102 -0.61 -16.09 -1.02
CA TYR A 102 -1.81 -16.41 -1.81
C TYR A 102 -1.72 -17.79 -2.47
N ARG A 103 -0.51 -18.36 -2.60
CA ARG A 103 -0.23 -19.67 -3.19
C ARG A 103 -0.64 -19.79 -4.67
N ASN A 104 -0.77 -18.68 -5.39
CA ASN A 104 -1.23 -18.64 -6.77
C ASN A 104 -0.23 -17.96 -7.73
N GLU A 105 1.01 -17.73 -7.29
CA GLU A 105 2.08 -17.14 -8.10
C GLU A 105 2.41 -17.97 -9.34
N ALA A 106 2.37 -19.31 -9.23
CA ALA A 106 2.66 -20.21 -10.34
C ALA A 106 1.70 -19.99 -11.51
N GLY A 107 0.38 -19.89 -11.24
CA GLY A 107 -0.64 -19.62 -12.25
C GLY A 107 -0.49 -18.22 -12.86
N ALA A 108 -0.21 -17.20 -12.04
CA ALA A 108 0.09 -15.85 -12.55
C ALA A 108 1.32 -15.85 -13.49
N GLY A 109 2.41 -16.54 -13.08
CA GLY A 109 3.61 -16.71 -13.89
C GLY A 109 3.34 -17.44 -15.21
N ALA A 110 2.54 -18.51 -15.17
CA ALA A 110 2.15 -19.27 -16.36
C ALA A 110 1.39 -18.38 -17.37
N ALA A 111 0.41 -17.60 -16.90
CA ALA A 111 -0.34 -16.67 -17.75
C ALA A 111 0.57 -15.60 -18.38
N ILE A 112 1.50 -15.02 -17.59
CA ILE A 112 2.47 -14.03 -18.09
C ILE A 112 3.38 -14.63 -19.15
N ARG A 113 3.92 -15.83 -18.94
CA ARG A 113 4.74 -16.53 -19.93
C ARG A 113 3.94 -16.97 -21.15
N GLY A 114 2.65 -17.28 -20.97
CA GLY A 114 1.72 -17.66 -22.03
C GLY A 114 1.29 -16.52 -22.95
N ALA A 115 1.42 -15.28 -22.52
CA ALA A 115 1.02 -14.08 -23.26
C ALA A 115 2.04 -13.71 -24.35
N LYS A 116 2.17 -14.56 -25.38
CA LYS A 116 3.22 -14.44 -26.42
C LYS A 116 3.14 -13.18 -27.27
N ASP A 117 1.95 -12.59 -27.38
CA ASP A 117 1.72 -11.36 -28.14
C ASP A 117 2.01 -10.08 -27.34
N ILE A 118 2.36 -10.21 -26.06
CA ILE A 118 2.70 -9.11 -25.17
C ILE A 118 4.16 -9.24 -24.74
N PRO A 119 5.04 -8.28 -25.09
CA PRO A 119 6.42 -8.29 -24.64
C PRO A 119 6.49 -8.34 -23.11
N ARG A 120 7.40 -9.16 -22.55
CA ARG A 120 7.59 -9.25 -21.08
C ARG A 120 7.88 -7.89 -20.43
N SER A 121 8.52 -6.98 -21.15
CA SER A 121 8.82 -5.61 -20.72
C SER A 121 7.58 -4.73 -20.54
N GLU A 122 6.46 -5.09 -21.14
CA GLU A 122 5.18 -4.39 -20.96
C GLU A 122 4.38 -4.93 -19.78
N LEU A 123 4.73 -6.12 -19.27
CA LEU A 123 4.05 -6.76 -18.16
C LEU A 123 4.74 -6.46 -16.84
N PHE A 124 3.95 -6.06 -15.86
CA PHE A 124 4.38 -5.74 -14.51
C PHE A 124 3.83 -6.80 -13.55
N PHE A 125 4.72 -7.51 -12.85
CA PHE A 125 4.35 -8.51 -11.87
C PHE A 125 4.80 -8.08 -10.48
N THR A 126 3.84 -8.03 -9.55
CA THR A 126 4.07 -7.76 -8.13
C THR A 126 3.90 -9.04 -7.33
N SER A 127 4.84 -9.30 -6.42
CA SER A 127 4.66 -10.28 -5.34
C SER A 127 5.09 -9.71 -3.98
N LYS A 128 4.92 -10.49 -2.93
CA LYS A 128 5.14 -10.04 -1.56
C LYS A 128 5.79 -11.14 -0.73
N VAL A 129 6.81 -10.76 0.04
CA VAL A 129 7.49 -11.62 1.00
C VAL A 129 6.55 -11.91 2.18
N ARG A 130 6.42 -13.18 2.54
CA ARG A 130 5.53 -13.61 3.63
C ARG A 130 6.19 -13.45 5.01
N TYR A 131 7.42 -13.93 5.14
CA TYR A 131 8.16 -13.92 6.40
C TYR A 131 9.18 -12.80 6.43
N ILE A 132 9.24 -12.07 7.54
CA ILE A 132 9.99 -10.82 7.65
C ILE A 132 11.26 -11.05 8.48
N ASN A 133 12.27 -11.62 7.83
CA ASN A 133 13.66 -11.68 8.25
C ASN A 133 14.53 -11.83 6.99
N TYR A 134 15.85 -11.77 7.14
CA TYR A 134 16.78 -11.76 6.01
C TYR A 134 16.75 -13.03 5.19
N ASP A 135 16.91 -14.19 5.85
CA ASP A 135 17.04 -15.49 5.15
C ASP A 135 15.73 -15.87 4.44
N ASP A 136 14.61 -15.81 5.16
CA ASP A 136 13.30 -16.11 4.58
C ASP A 136 12.93 -15.14 3.45
N ALA A 137 13.28 -13.85 3.56
CA ALA A 137 13.00 -12.88 2.50
C ALA A 137 13.83 -13.15 1.25
N LYS A 138 15.09 -13.54 1.41
CA LYS A 138 15.98 -13.94 0.31
C LYS A 138 15.46 -15.19 -0.39
N ASP A 139 15.20 -16.25 0.39
CA ASP A 139 14.68 -17.52 -0.14
C ASP A 139 13.34 -17.31 -0.85
N GLN A 140 12.47 -16.45 -0.32
CA GLN A 140 11.15 -16.16 -0.92
C GLN A 140 11.28 -15.47 -2.29
N VAL A 141 12.27 -14.61 -2.52
CA VAL A 141 12.52 -14.02 -3.86
C VAL A 141 12.88 -15.12 -4.85
N GLU A 142 13.79 -16.03 -4.47
CA GLU A 142 14.22 -17.16 -5.31
C GLU A 142 13.05 -18.11 -5.59
N GLU A 143 12.28 -18.48 -4.56
CA GLU A 143 11.07 -19.32 -4.71
C GLU A 143 10.03 -18.68 -5.64
N THR A 144 9.81 -17.37 -5.53
CA THR A 144 8.85 -16.66 -6.39
C THR A 144 9.30 -16.71 -7.85
N LEU A 145 10.59 -16.55 -8.12
CA LEU A 145 11.15 -16.68 -9.48
C LEU A 145 11.01 -18.12 -10.00
N GLU A 146 11.29 -19.12 -9.17
CA GLU A 146 11.13 -20.53 -9.52
C GLU A 146 9.67 -20.86 -9.82
N LYS A 147 8.73 -20.55 -8.92
CA LYS A 147 7.29 -20.80 -9.06
C LYS A 147 6.69 -20.11 -10.27
N THR A 148 7.08 -18.86 -10.53
CA THR A 148 6.57 -18.12 -11.68
C THR A 148 7.27 -18.43 -12.98
N GLY A 149 8.52 -18.94 -12.94
CA GLY A 149 9.38 -19.11 -14.10
C GLY A 149 9.71 -17.82 -14.84
N LEU A 150 9.62 -16.67 -14.15
CA LEU A 150 9.94 -15.35 -14.69
C LEU A 150 11.43 -15.06 -14.51
N ALA A 151 12.05 -14.36 -15.48
CA ALA A 151 13.44 -13.95 -15.40
C ALA A 151 13.68 -12.86 -14.32
N TYR A 152 12.66 -12.10 -13.96
CA TYR A 152 12.68 -11.08 -12.91
C TYR A 152 11.27 -10.76 -12.41
N ILE A 153 11.20 -10.25 -11.17
CA ILE A 153 10.00 -9.69 -10.54
C ILE A 153 10.04 -8.17 -10.73
N ASN A 154 8.94 -7.54 -11.16
CA ASN A 154 8.91 -6.09 -11.33
C ASN A 154 8.87 -5.35 -9.97
N LEU A 155 8.10 -5.86 -9.01
CA LEU A 155 7.98 -5.29 -7.68
C LEU A 155 7.88 -6.40 -6.63
N MET A 156 8.75 -6.34 -5.63
CA MET A 156 8.67 -7.19 -4.44
C MET A 156 8.42 -6.34 -3.20
N LEU A 157 7.40 -6.68 -2.45
CA LEU A 157 7.01 -5.96 -1.23
C LEU A 157 7.26 -6.78 0.03
N LEU A 158 7.66 -6.14 1.10
CA LEU A 158 7.45 -6.70 2.43
C LEU A 158 5.95 -6.63 2.74
N HIS A 159 5.30 -7.80 2.96
CA HIS A 159 3.84 -7.89 2.99
C HIS A 159 3.21 -7.19 4.21
N CYS A 160 3.95 -7.13 5.32
CA CYS A 160 3.49 -6.52 6.57
C CYS A 160 4.70 -6.12 7.44
N PRO A 161 4.51 -5.28 8.49
CA PRO A 161 5.59 -4.81 9.35
C PRO A 161 5.97 -5.78 10.49
N TYR A 162 5.62 -7.06 10.38
CA TYR A 162 5.96 -8.04 11.41
C TYR A 162 7.46 -8.39 11.40
N GLY A 163 7.90 -9.24 12.33
CA GLY A 163 9.30 -9.69 12.41
C GLY A 163 10.16 -8.92 13.42
N GLY A 164 9.64 -7.86 14.05
CA GLY A 164 10.42 -6.97 14.91
C GLY A 164 11.41 -6.11 14.10
N SER A 165 12.13 -5.20 14.78
CA SER A 165 13.04 -4.24 14.12
C SER A 165 14.13 -4.93 13.29
N GLU A 166 14.87 -5.87 13.90
CA GLU A 166 15.93 -6.62 13.22
C GLU A 166 15.41 -7.44 12.04
N GLY A 167 14.23 -8.07 12.19
CA GLY A 167 13.62 -8.82 11.10
C GLY A 167 13.25 -7.91 9.92
N ARG A 168 12.64 -6.75 10.18
CA ARG A 168 12.32 -5.76 9.15
C ARG A 168 13.56 -5.22 8.44
N LYS A 169 14.64 -4.89 9.20
CA LYS A 169 15.92 -4.46 8.63
C LYS A 169 16.53 -5.55 7.75
N GLY A 170 16.56 -6.79 8.26
CA GLY A 170 17.10 -7.95 7.53
C GLY A 170 16.33 -8.23 6.24
N ALA A 171 15.00 -8.28 6.31
CA ALA A 171 14.16 -8.50 5.14
C ALA A 171 14.30 -7.38 4.10
N TRP A 172 14.38 -6.12 4.53
CA TRP A 172 14.64 -5.00 3.62
C TRP A 172 15.99 -5.12 2.93
N LYS A 173 17.06 -5.47 3.69
CA LYS A 173 18.40 -5.74 3.14
C LYS A 173 18.36 -6.82 2.06
N ALA A 174 17.65 -7.93 2.28
CA ALA A 174 17.50 -8.99 1.29
C ALA A 174 16.84 -8.48 0.00
N LEU A 175 15.81 -7.63 0.09
CA LEU A 175 15.18 -7.03 -1.09
C LEU A 175 16.12 -6.08 -1.83
N VAL A 176 16.92 -5.29 -1.11
CA VAL A 176 17.94 -4.39 -1.71
C VAL A 176 18.97 -5.20 -2.48
N GLU A 177 19.47 -6.30 -1.90
CA GLU A 177 20.44 -7.19 -2.56
C GLU A 177 19.84 -7.90 -3.78
N ALA A 178 18.58 -8.34 -3.69
CA ALA A 178 17.87 -8.91 -4.83
C ALA A 178 17.66 -7.89 -5.96
N GLN A 179 17.44 -6.61 -5.62
CA GLN A 179 17.35 -5.53 -6.60
C GLN A 179 18.70 -5.26 -7.27
N GLU A 180 19.77 -5.20 -6.52
CA GLU A 180 21.14 -5.05 -7.06
C GLU A 180 21.54 -6.23 -7.98
N ALA A 181 21.14 -7.45 -7.62
CA ALA A 181 21.32 -8.64 -8.43
C ALA A 181 20.44 -8.66 -9.70
N GLY A 182 19.49 -7.74 -9.83
CA GLY A 182 18.57 -7.66 -10.97
C GLY A 182 17.42 -8.66 -10.95
N LEU A 183 17.28 -9.45 -9.88
CA LEU A 183 16.19 -10.39 -9.66
C LEU A 183 14.85 -9.68 -9.44
N VAL A 184 14.91 -8.50 -8.82
CA VAL A 184 13.77 -7.62 -8.55
C VAL A 184 14.07 -6.25 -9.15
N LYS A 185 13.08 -5.58 -9.76
CA LYS A 185 13.28 -4.27 -10.40
C LYS A 185 12.91 -3.09 -9.48
N SER A 186 11.92 -3.26 -8.65
CA SER A 186 11.47 -2.27 -7.66
C SER A 186 11.16 -2.97 -6.34
N ILE A 187 11.38 -2.29 -5.23
CA ILE A 187 11.11 -2.80 -3.89
C ILE A 187 10.22 -1.85 -3.10
N GLY A 188 9.54 -2.39 -2.10
CA GLY A 188 8.64 -1.58 -1.30
C GLY A 188 8.04 -2.34 -0.12
N VAL A 189 7.00 -1.75 0.44
CA VAL A 189 6.34 -2.28 1.64
C VAL A 189 4.83 -2.33 1.46
N SER A 190 4.17 -3.14 2.29
CA SER A 190 2.73 -3.16 2.41
C SER A 190 2.33 -3.12 3.89
N ASN A 191 1.28 -2.37 4.21
CA ASN A 191 0.70 -2.31 5.55
C ASN A 191 1.62 -1.76 6.66
N TYR A 192 2.59 -0.93 6.33
CA TYR A 192 3.46 -0.23 7.28
C TYR A 192 2.76 1.04 7.77
N GLY A 193 2.53 1.21 9.08
CA GLY A 193 2.09 2.48 9.67
C GLY A 193 3.21 3.53 9.60
N VAL A 194 2.91 4.80 9.88
CA VAL A 194 3.90 5.88 9.82
C VAL A 194 5.13 5.57 10.69
N HIS A 195 4.92 5.05 11.91
CA HIS A 195 6.02 4.65 12.80
C HIS A 195 6.90 3.53 12.24
N HIS A 196 6.33 2.57 11.47
CA HIS A 196 7.11 1.55 10.78
C HIS A 196 7.89 2.13 9.59
N LEU A 197 7.31 3.10 8.89
CA LEU A 197 7.97 3.79 7.78
C LEU A 197 9.13 4.67 8.27
N ASP A 198 8.97 5.35 9.41
CA ASP A 198 10.04 6.15 10.05
C ASP A 198 11.19 5.24 10.52
N GLU A 199 10.87 4.07 11.10
CA GLU A 199 11.88 3.06 11.44
C GLU A 199 12.60 2.55 10.18
N LEU A 200 11.87 2.25 9.10
CA LEU A 200 12.48 1.79 7.85
C LEU A 200 13.41 2.85 7.25
N GLU A 201 13.10 4.13 7.33
CA GLU A 201 14.04 5.20 6.91
C GLU A 201 15.32 5.19 7.75
N THR A 202 15.22 4.84 9.04
CA THR A 202 16.40 4.66 9.90
C THR A 202 17.22 3.45 9.43
N HIS A 203 16.57 2.30 9.20
CA HIS A 203 17.24 1.11 8.68
C HIS A 203 17.91 1.34 7.31
N ILE A 204 17.27 2.11 6.41
CA ILE A 204 17.87 2.47 5.12
C ILE A 204 19.17 3.26 5.33
N LYS A 205 19.21 4.23 6.24
CA LYS A 205 20.42 5.01 6.55
C LYS A 205 21.52 4.15 7.17
N GLU A 206 21.17 3.28 8.11
CA GLU A 206 22.11 2.33 8.69
C GLU A 206 22.71 1.38 7.62
N LEU A 207 21.88 0.87 6.72
CA LEU A 207 22.33 0.04 5.61
C LEU A 207 23.21 0.83 4.61
N GLU A 208 22.94 2.12 4.38
CA GLU A 208 23.83 2.97 3.59
C GLU A 208 25.23 3.06 4.22
N GLU A 209 25.31 3.26 5.54
CA GLU A 209 26.58 3.30 6.28
C GLU A 209 27.29 1.95 6.23
N GLU A 210 26.58 0.85 6.50
CA GLU A 210 27.13 -0.52 6.50
C GLU A 210 27.62 -0.97 5.12
N ARG A 211 26.97 -0.53 4.04
CA ARG A 211 27.17 -1.05 2.67
C ARG A 211 27.94 -0.08 1.77
N GLY A 212 28.54 0.95 2.32
CA GLY A 212 29.52 1.79 1.63
C GLY A 212 28.94 3.06 1.00
N GLY A 213 27.80 3.57 1.47
CA GLY A 213 27.37 4.93 1.18
C GLY A 213 25.95 5.09 0.64
N LYS A 214 25.67 6.34 0.28
CA LYS A 214 24.35 6.79 -0.15
C LYS A 214 23.79 5.96 -1.32
N GLY A 215 22.52 5.55 -1.20
CA GLY A 215 21.80 4.73 -2.17
C GLY A 215 21.98 3.24 -1.97
N LYS A 216 22.93 2.79 -1.14
CA LYS A 216 23.17 1.38 -0.86
C LYS A 216 22.18 0.78 0.15
N GLY A 217 21.38 1.59 0.80
CA GLY A 217 20.26 1.18 1.66
C GLY A 217 18.97 0.91 0.91
N GLY A 218 18.93 1.16 -0.40
CA GLY A 218 17.72 1.05 -1.22
C GLY A 218 16.78 2.25 -1.06
N ALA A 219 15.61 2.17 -1.69
CA ALA A 219 14.56 3.18 -1.57
C ALA A 219 13.18 2.53 -1.66
N ILE A 220 12.22 3.03 -0.91
CA ILE A 220 10.81 2.60 -1.04
C ILE A 220 10.29 3.14 -2.37
N ASN A 221 10.07 2.27 -3.35
CA ASN A 221 9.56 2.68 -4.67
C ASN A 221 8.03 2.69 -4.70
N VAL A 222 7.41 1.71 -4.03
CA VAL A 222 5.95 1.52 -3.97
C VAL A 222 5.54 1.13 -2.56
N ALA A 223 4.39 1.61 -2.13
CA ALA A 223 3.78 1.18 -0.87
C ALA A 223 2.31 0.80 -1.10
N GLN A 224 1.90 -0.40 -0.63
CA GLN A 224 0.59 -0.96 -0.91
C GLN A 224 -0.27 -1.05 0.36
N TYR A 225 -1.49 -0.51 0.30
CA TYR A 225 -2.41 -0.45 1.43
C TYR A 225 -3.86 -0.73 1.03
N GLU A 226 -4.66 -1.13 2.00
CA GLU A 226 -6.10 -0.97 1.88
C GLU A 226 -6.43 0.52 1.83
N ILE A 227 -6.92 1.00 0.68
CA ILE A 227 -7.35 2.40 0.52
C ILE A 227 -8.65 2.45 -0.28
N HIS A 228 -9.65 3.08 0.32
CA HIS A 228 -10.95 3.38 -0.25
C HIS A 228 -11.58 4.54 0.55
N PRO A 229 -12.72 5.13 0.16
CA PRO A 229 -13.29 6.29 0.84
C PRO A 229 -13.45 6.15 2.37
N TRP A 230 -13.79 4.94 2.85
CA TRP A 230 -13.98 4.65 4.27
C TRP A 230 -12.70 4.15 4.99
N CYS A 231 -11.56 4.18 4.31
CA CYS A 231 -10.22 3.88 4.87
C CYS A 231 -9.17 4.67 4.10
N ALA A 232 -9.18 5.99 4.22
CA ALA A 232 -8.38 6.91 3.41
C ALA A 232 -6.90 6.98 3.80
N ARG A 233 -6.52 6.59 5.05
CA ARG A 233 -5.15 6.56 5.58
C ARG A 233 -4.35 7.83 5.30
N ASN A 234 -4.96 8.98 5.56
CA ASN A 234 -4.43 10.28 5.18
C ASN A 234 -3.03 10.58 5.69
N ASP A 235 -2.67 10.13 6.90
CA ASP A 235 -1.36 10.27 7.51
C ASP A 235 -0.29 9.49 6.72
N ILE A 236 -0.55 8.21 6.41
CA ILE A 236 0.32 7.35 5.61
C ILE A 236 0.46 7.89 4.19
N VAL A 237 -0.65 8.25 3.55
CA VAL A 237 -0.67 8.81 2.20
C VAL A 237 0.18 10.09 2.12
N GLN A 238 0.03 11.00 3.08
CA GLN A 238 0.84 12.22 3.14
C GLN A 238 2.33 11.94 3.34
N TRP A 239 2.66 10.96 4.17
CA TRP A 239 4.04 10.52 4.40
C TRP A 239 4.68 10.04 3.09
N LEU A 240 3.98 9.19 2.35
CA LEU A 240 4.44 8.60 1.09
C LEU A 240 4.55 9.65 -0.04
N GLN A 241 3.55 10.52 -0.18
CA GLN A 241 3.52 11.57 -1.20
C GLN A 241 4.68 12.56 -1.04
N LYS A 242 5.03 12.95 0.20
CA LYS A 242 6.19 13.82 0.49
C LYS A 242 7.52 13.21 0.02
N ARG A 243 7.58 11.90 -0.16
CA ARG A 243 8.77 11.14 -0.56
C ARG A 243 8.71 10.61 -1.99
N ASN A 244 7.69 11.01 -2.73
CA ASN A 244 7.46 10.55 -4.11
C ASN A 244 7.42 9.00 -4.22
N VAL A 245 6.79 8.34 -3.24
CA VAL A 245 6.52 6.90 -3.24
C VAL A 245 5.18 6.66 -3.92
N ALA A 246 5.12 5.75 -4.88
CA ALA A 246 3.88 5.36 -5.53
C ALA A 246 2.99 4.55 -4.56
N ILE A 247 1.67 4.73 -4.66
CA ILE A 247 0.70 4.15 -3.73
C ILE A 247 -0.22 3.19 -4.47
N GLU A 248 -0.16 1.91 -4.14
CA GLU A 248 -1.12 0.92 -4.58
C GLU A 248 -2.26 0.79 -3.56
N ALA A 249 -3.49 0.71 -4.07
CA ALA A 249 -4.71 0.58 -3.27
C ALA A 249 -5.33 -0.80 -3.46
N TYR A 250 -5.16 -1.70 -2.49
CA TYR A 250 -5.85 -2.97 -2.49
C TYR A 250 -7.25 -2.85 -1.85
N SER A 251 -8.12 -3.83 -2.09
CA SER A 251 -9.55 -3.78 -1.73
C SER A 251 -10.27 -2.48 -2.15
N PRO A 252 -9.99 -1.92 -3.35
CA PRO A 252 -10.57 -0.65 -3.76
C PRO A 252 -12.11 -0.71 -3.87
N LEU A 253 -12.68 -1.90 -3.99
CA LEU A 253 -14.12 -2.16 -4.05
C LEU A 253 -14.73 -2.51 -2.70
N VAL A 254 -13.99 -2.27 -1.59
CA VAL A 254 -14.44 -2.50 -0.19
C VAL A 254 -15.04 -3.91 -0.01
N ARG A 255 -14.57 -4.90 -0.79
CA ARG A 255 -15.08 -6.28 -0.84
C ARG A 255 -16.59 -6.40 -1.07
N GLY A 256 -17.22 -5.32 -1.56
CA GLY A 256 -18.65 -5.25 -1.77
C GLY A 256 -19.47 -4.87 -0.53
N GLU A 257 -18.84 -4.58 0.59
CA GLU A 257 -19.51 -4.29 1.87
C GLU A 257 -20.19 -2.91 1.91
N ARG A 258 -19.96 -2.10 0.88
CA ARG A 258 -20.54 -0.74 0.75
C ARG A 258 -21.49 -0.61 -0.46
N TRP A 259 -21.89 -1.72 -1.09
CA TRP A 259 -22.91 -1.63 -2.14
C TRP A 259 -24.24 -1.09 -1.59
N GLY A 260 -24.83 -0.14 -2.31
CA GLY A 260 -26.05 0.56 -1.90
C GLY A 260 -25.80 1.70 -0.93
N ASP A 261 -24.55 2.08 -0.62
CA ASP A 261 -24.27 3.35 0.07
C ASP A 261 -24.92 4.52 -0.70
N LYS A 262 -25.59 5.41 0.01
CA LYS A 262 -26.41 6.45 -0.62
C LYS A 262 -25.62 7.38 -1.52
N THR A 263 -24.44 7.79 -1.08
CA THR A 263 -23.57 8.70 -1.84
C THR A 263 -22.98 7.98 -3.04
N LEU A 264 -22.46 6.77 -2.83
CA LEU A 264 -21.87 5.96 -3.89
C LEU A 264 -22.90 5.64 -4.98
N LYS A 265 -24.12 5.24 -4.59
CA LYS A 265 -25.21 4.97 -5.53
C LYS A 265 -25.64 6.22 -6.29
N ALA A 266 -25.78 7.36 -5.63
CA ALA A 266 -26.13 8.62 -6.29
C ALA A 266 -25.09 9.03 -7.34
N LEU A 267 -23.79 8.81 -7.07
CA LEU A 267 -22.73 9.06 -8.05
C LEU A 267 -22.75 8.05 -9.20
N ALA A 268 -23.03 6.78 -8.92
CA ALA A 268 -23.21 5.74 -9.94
C ALA A 268 -24.33 6.12 -10.90
N ASP A 269 -25.49 6.48 -10.38
CA ASP A 269 -26.65 6.94 -11.15
C ASP A 269 -26.33 8.23 -11.97
N LYS A 270 -25.67 9.24 -11.35
CA LYS A 270 -25.27 10.50 -11.99
C LYS A 270 -24.37 10.29 -13.20
N HIS A 271 -23.41 9.37 -13.10
CA HIS A 271 -22.41 9.13 -14.16
C HIS A 271 -22.79 8.00 -15.12
N GLY A 272 -23.90 7.28 -14.89
CA GLY A 272 -24.30 6.10 -15.66
C GLY A 272 -23.27 4.97 -15.56
N LYS A 273 -22.66 4.81 -14.39
CA LYS A 273 -21.60 3.85 -14.10
C LYS A 273 -21.98 2.94 -12.93
N SER A 274 -21.32 1.80 -12.80
CA SER A 274 -21.47 0.97 -11.60
C SER A 274 -20.76 1.59 -10.41
N GLU A 275 -21.19 1.26 -9.19
CA GLU A 275 -20.54 1.66 -7.94
C GLU A 275 -19.06 1.23 -7.92
N ALA A 276 -18.74 0.07 -8.50
CA ALA A 276 -17.36 -0.40 -8.66
C ALA A 276 -16.53 0.55 -9.52
N GLN A 277 -17.07 1.01 -10.64
CA GLN A 277 -16.38 1.94 -11.54
C GLN A 277 -16.17 3.31 -10.87
N ILE A 278 -17.13 3.79 -10.07
CA ILE A 278 -16.99 5.03 -9.28
C ILE A 278 -15.82 4.91 -8.30
N LEU A 279 -15.74 3.82 -7.53
CA LEU A 279 -14.66 3.60 -6.55
C LEU A 279 -13.28 3.50 -7.23
N LEU A 280 -13.18 2.78 -8.35
CA LEU A 280 -11.93 2.68 -9.11
C LEU A 280 -11.52 4.04 -9.70
N ARG A 281 -12.48 4.80 -10.23
CA ARG A 281 -12.21 6.15 -10.77
C ARG A 281 -11.78 7.10 -9.67
N TRP A 282 -12.42 7.06 -8.50
CA TRP A 282 -12.01 7.81 -7.31
C TRP A 282 -10.55 7.51 -6.96
N SER A 283 -10.18 6.23 -6.87
CA SER A 283 -8.82 5.80 -6.56
C SER A 283 -7.80 6.36 -7.57
N LEU A 284 -8.07 6.26 -8.88
CA LEU A 284 -7.23 6.85 -9.92
C LEU A 284 -7.09 8.36 -9.80
N GLN A 285 -8.18 9.07 -9.51
CA GLN A 285 -8.16 10.54 -9.38
C GLN A 285 -7.46 11.04 -8.12
N LYS A 286 -7.37 10.19 -7.08
CA LYS A 286 -6.53 10.42 -5.90
C LYS A 286 -5.05 10.15 -6.17
N GLY A 287 -4.69 9.66 -7.37
CA GLY A 287 -3.32 9.33 -7.74
C GLY A 287 -2.86 7.98 -7.21
N TYR A 288 -3.79 7.09 -6.85
CA TYR A 288 -3.48 5.73 -6.42
C TYR A 288 -3.57 4.75 -7.59
N ILE A 289 -2.96 3.59 -7.43
CA ILE A 289 -2.99 2.46 -8.36
C ILE A 289 -3.93 1.41 -7.77
N PRO A 290 -5.22 1.39 -8.14
CA PRO A 290 -6.16 0.40 -7.63
C PRO A 290 -5.87 -1.00 -8.16
N LEU A 291 -6.08 -1.99 -7.28
CA LEU A 291 -5.90 -3.42 -7.54
C LEU A 291 -7.23 -4.17 -7.37
N PRO A 292 -8.21 -3.95 -8.26
CA PRO A 292 -9.46 -4.72 -8.22
C PRO A 292 -9.20 -6.21 -8.45
N LYS A 293 -9.97 -7.07 -7.78
CA LYS A 293 -9.98 -8.52 -7.94
C LYS A 293 -11.36 -8.99 -8.41
N SER A 294 -11.38 -9.84 -9.39
CA SER A 294 -12.57 -10.60 -9.79
C SER A 294 -12.15 -11.92 -10.46
N VAL A 295 -12.96 -12.96 -10.31
CA VAL A 295 -12.84 -14.20 -11.10
C VAL A 295 -13.92 -14.29 -12.19
N THR A 296 -14.77 -13.28 -12.29
CA THR A 296 -15.86 -13.22 -13.27
C THR A 296 -15.40 -12.41 -14.48
N PRO A 297 -15.33 -13.01 -15.70
CA PRO A 297 -14.81 -12.34 -16.91
C PRO A 297 -15.46 -11.01 -17.22
N THR A 298 -16.79 -10.91 -17.10
CA THR A 298 -17.50 -9.65 -17.34
C THR A 298 -17.09 -8.55 -16.38
N ARG A 299 -16.88 -8.86 -15.08
CA ARG A 299 -16.41 -7.89 -14.07
C ARG A 299 -14.94 -7.52 -14.28
N ILE A 300 -14.10 -8.46 -14.75
CA ILE A 300 -12.70 -8.18 -15.11
C ILE A 300 -12.67 -7.11 -16.19
N LEU A 301 -13.48 -7.28 -17.25
CA LEU A 301 -13.62 -6.29 -18.31
C LEU A 301 -14.26 -4.98 -17.82
N ASP A 302 -15.34 -5.02 -17.04
CA ASP A 302 -16.06 -3.82 -16.61
C ASP A 302 -15.20 -2.92 -15.69
N ASN A 303 -14.30 -3.50 -14.89
CA ASN A 303 -13.36 -2.77 -14.07
C ASN A 303 -12.33 -1.96 -14.91
N THR A 304 -12.17 -2.24 -16.19
CA THR A 304 -11.32 -1.43 -17.11
C THR A 304 -12.04 -0.24 -17.71
N LYS A 305 -13.38 -0.19 -17.68
CA LYS A 305 -14.21 0.87 -18.28
C LYS A 305 -14.36 2.08 -17.35
N ILE A 306 -13.23 2.67 -16.97
CA ILE A 306 -13.13 3.74 -15.96
C ILE A 306 -12.41 4.99 -16.46
N TYR A 307 -12.15 5.05 -17.78
CA TYR A 307 -11.38 6.14 -18.39
C TYR A 307 -12.22 7.10 -19.23
N ASP A 308 -13.48 6.76 -19.52
CA ASP A 308 -14.43 7.50 -20.36
C ASP A 308 -15.29 8.51 -19.57
N PHE A 309 -15.04 8.68 -18.26
CA PHE A 309 -15.70 9.66 -17.41
C PHE A 309 -14.75 10.21 -16.35
N GLN A 310 -15.15 11.26 -15.69
CA GLN A 310 -14.41 11.90 -14.59
C GLN A 310 -15.36 12.33 -13.48
N LEU A 311 -14.98 12.07 -12.24
CA LEU A 311 -15.64 12.61 -11.06
C LEU A 311 -15.24 14.09 -10.91
N SER A 312 -16.21 14.96 -10.63
CA SER A 312 -15.91 16.35 -10.24
C SER A 312 -15.22 16.39 -8.88
N ASP A 313 -14.63 17.54 -8.52
CA ASP A 313 -14.05 17.73 -7.17
C ASP A 313 -15.10 17.56 -6.07
N GLU A 314 -16.32 18.00 -6.35
CA GLU A 314 -17.44 17.83 -5.45
C GLU A 314 -17.80 16.35 -5.29
N ASP A 315 -17.81 15.57 -6.38
CA ASP A 315 -18.06 14.11 -6.33
C ASP A 315 -16.99 13.39 -5.50
N VAL A 316 -15.72 13.72 -5.73
CA VAL A 316 -14.61 13.17 -4.95
C VAL A 316 -14.75 13.51 -3.48
N LYS A 317 -15.04 14.79 -3.18
CA LYS A 317 -15.23 15.27 -1.81
C LYS A 317 -16.45 14.63 -1.12
N ASN A 318 -17.54 14.41 -1.86
CA ASN A 318 -18.74 13.78 -1.31
C ASN A 318 -18.52 12.31 -0.92
N LEU A 319 -17.54 11.62 -1.54
CA LEU A 319 -17.11 10.27 -1.15
C LEU A 319 -16.15 10.29 0.04
N GLU A 320 -15.44 11.40 0.30
CA GLU A 320 -14.52 11.49 1.43
C GLU A 320 -15.28 11.47 2.75
N THR A 321 -14.78 10.68 3.70
CA THR A 321 -15.34 10.55 5.04
C THR A 321 -14.20 10.45 6.06
N ASP A 322 -14.47 10.84 7.29
CA ASP A 322 -13.57 10.63 8.44
C ASP A 322 -13.69 9.22 9.03
N GLU A 323 -14.51 8.35 8.42
CA GLU A 323 -14.68 6.97 8.87
C GLU A 323 -13.37 6.20 8.69
N TYR A 324 -13.00 5.44 9.70
CA TYR A 324 -11.90 4.48 9.64
C TYR A 324 -12.46 3.07 9.76
N SER A 325 -12.76 2.47 8.62
CA SER A 325 -13.44 1.18 8.53
C SER A 325 -12.73 0.25 7.55
N PRO A 326 -11.55 -0.26 7.94
CA PRO A 326 -10.87 -1.28 7.12
C PRO A 326 -11.73 -2.55 7.05
N VAL A 327 -11.81 -3.15 5.85
CA VAL A 327 -12.51 -4.43 5.61
C VAL A 327 -11.56 -5.62 5.58
N CYS A 328 -10.27 -5.36 5.73
CA CYS A 328 -9.21 -6.35 5.87
C CYS A 328 -8.54 -6.22 7.26
N TRP A 329 -7.62 -7.13 7.56
CA TRP A 329 -6.72 -6.98 8.71
C TRP A 329 -5.89 -5.70 8.60
N ASP A 330 -5.55 -5.09 9.74
CA ASP A 330 -4.87 -3.80 9.73
C ASP A 330 -3.55 -3.80 10.52
N PRO A 331 -2.44 -4.22 9.91
CA PRO A 331 -1.14 -4.20 10.55
C PRO A 331 -0.55 -2.80 10.73
N THR A 332 -1.13 -1.76 10.10
CA THR A 332 -0.59 -0.38 10.19
C THR A 332 -0.59 0.17 11.62
N VAL A 333 -1.42 -0.39 12.49
CA VAL A 333 -1.51 -0.02 13.91
C VAL A 333 -0.70 -0.94 14.84
N SER A 334 -0.01 -1.95 14.30
CA SER A 334 0.81 -2.86 15.10
C SER A 334 1.99 -2.11 15.73
N PRO A 335 2.39 -2.43 16.98
CA PRO A 335 3.58 -1.86 17.58
C PRO A 335 4.86 -2.36 16.90
N LEU A 336 5.97 -1.60 17.01
CA LEU A 336 7.28 -1.94 16.41
C LEU A 336 7.83 -3.28 16.91
N ASP A 337 7.56 -3.63 18.15
CA ASP A 337 7.92 -4.90 18.80
C ASP A 337 6.79 -5.95 18.73
N GLY A 338 5.85 -5.76 17.78
CA GLY A 338 4.70 -6.62 17.54
C GLY A 338 5.06 -8.04 17.10
N PRO A 339 4.07 -8.83 16.60
CA PRO A 339 4.26 -10.25 16.34
C PRO A 339 5.48 -10.50 15.44
N LYS A 340 6.28 -11.52 15.79
CA LYS A 340 7.47 -11.91 15.01
C LYS A 340 7.14 -12.72 13.75
N SER A 341 5.89 -13.19 13.63
CA SER A 341 5.38 -13.91 12.44
C SER A 341 3.92 -13.56 12.20
N GLY A 342 3.53 -13.49 10.94
CA GLY A 342 2.15 -13.29 10.49
C GLY A 342 1.47 -14.60 10.13
#